data_488ceb665fa3619b8150c6d7a3579d6f
#
_entry.id   488ceb665fa3619b8150c6d7a3579d6f
#
_cell.length_a   1.000
_cell.length_b   1.000
_cell.length_c   1.000
_cell.angle_alpha   90.00
_cell.angle_beta   90.00
_cell.angle_gamma   90.00
#
_symmetry.space_group_name_H-M   'P 1'
#
loop_
_entity.id
_entity.type
_entity.pdbx_description
1 polymer ?
#
loop_
_entity_poly.entity_id
_entity_poly.type
_entity_poly.pdbx_seq_one_letter_code
_entity_poly.pdbx_strand_id
1 'polypeptide(L)'
;QIIKLINILIPNLDDKNLHLIKEYVNCDLRKLNELVNLNSKYMNLLKDDILKNIFKSKMNNEDTKQITRRLLNTKVYINEHLHTINETDRTIVRLLWHENIIDSLSKLPPHRALPFYHKALLNICFADFIDRITFQKQIWQFNEMSSLLKTFNNNKLYHDEFKESIPNYDPEEVRFTKVLTKYSTEYNNNIFIQKICQILGLDKKDVFSHFLILREKHDKEEIYEMFDQYEIQKLDIERIYRYIDKYTDINANKELNN
;
A
#
# COMPACT_ATOMS: atom_id res chain seq x y z
N GLN A 1 -1.77 34.69 1.01
CA GLN A 1 -2.44 35.22 -0.19
C GLN A 1 -3.89 34.73 -0.29
N ILE A 2 -4.18 33.42 -0.16
CA ILE A 2 -5.53 32.85 -0.23
C ILE A 2 -6.48 33.39 0.85
N ILE A 3 -6.04 33.57 2.09
CA ILE A 3 -6.84 34.17 3.16
C ILE A 3 -7.29 35.59 2.80
N LYS A 4 -6.39 36.38 2.19
CA LYS A 4 -6.74 37.73 1.72
C LYS A 4 -7.81 37.70 0.61
N LEU A 5 -7.70 36.74 -0.32
CA LEU A 5 -8.71 36.54 -1.36
C LEU A 5 -10.05 36.11 -0.80
N ILE A 6 -10.08 35.17 0.16
CA ILE A 6 -11.31 34.73 0.81
C ILE A 6 -12.01 35.90 1.52
N ASN A 7 -11.26 36.72 2.27
CA ASN A 7 -11.80 37.88 2.98
C ASN A 7 -12.34 38.99 2.06
N ILE A 8 -11.75 39.13 0.85
CA ILE A 8 -12.23 40.08 -0.15
C ILE A 8 -13.53 39.57 -0.82
N LEU A 9 -13.58 38.28 -1.13
CA LEU A 9 -14.69 37.68 -1.89
C LEU A 9 -15.88 37.30 -1.00
N ILE A 10 -15.64 36.99 0.26
CA ILE A 10 -16.65 36.60 1.25
C ILE A 10 -16.41 37.40 2.53
N PRO A 11 -16.89 38.65 2.63
CA PRO A 11 -16.72 39.47 3.81
C PRO A 11 -17.56 38.94 4.98
N ASN A 12 -17.12 39.22 6.22
CA ASN A 12 -17.80 38.87 7.48
C ASN A 12 -17.84 37.36 7.81
N LEU A 13 -16.80 36.63 7.46
CA LEU A 13 -16.59 35.26 7.94
C LEU A 13 -16.02 35.25 9.36
N ASP A 14 -16.53 34.36 10.19
CA ASP A 14 -15.94 34.01 11.47
C ASP A 14 -14.58 33.31 11.29
N ASP A 15 -13.63 33.51 12.20
CA ASP A 15 -12.29 32.93 12.13
C ASP A 15 -12.29 31.39 11.99
N LYS A 16 -13.25 30.72 12.65
CA LYS A 16 -13.44 29.27 12.52
C LYS A 16 -13.84 28.86 11.10
N ASN A 17 -14.79 29.57 10.53
CA ASN A 17 -15.28 29.30 9.17
C ASN A 17 -14.22 29.69 8.12
N LEU A 18 -13.43 30.71 8.37
CA LEU A 18 -12.31 31.11 7.53
C LEU A 18 -11.26 29.99 7.46
N HIS A 19 -10.95 29.36 8.60
CA HIS A 19 -10.00 28.23 8.64
C HIS A 19 -10.54 27.01 7.88
N LEU A 20 -11.81 26.65 8.05
CA LEU A 20 -12.46 25.54 7.34
C LEU A 20 -12.49 25.78 5.81
N ILE A 21 -12.83 27.00 5.40
CA ILE A 21 -12.84 27.37 3.97
C ILE A 21 -11.43 27.34 3.39
N LYS A 22 -10.43 27.80 4.11
CA LYS A 22 -9.03 27.73 3.69
C LYS A 22 -8.57 26.29 3.47
N GLU A 23 -8.92 25.37 4.39
CA GLU A 23 -8.60 23.95 4.26
C GLU A 23 -9.33 23.32 3.07
N TYR A 24 -10.62 23.63 2.91
CA TYR A 24 -11.41 23.10 1.79
C TYR A 24 -10.89 23.57 0.44
N VAL A 25 -10.60 24.87 0.32
CA VAL A 25 -10.12 25.48 -0.92
C VAL A 25 -8.73 24.95 -1.30
N ASN A 26 -7.86 24.71 -0.33
CA ASN A 26 -6.51 24.16 -0.50
C ASN A 26 -5.80 24.66 -1.77
N CYS A 27 -5.76 26.00 -1.96
CA CYS A 27 -5.20 26.68 -3.14
C CYS A 27 -5.91 26.43 -4.50
N ASP A 28 -7.08 25.78 -4.52
CA ASP A 28 -7.87 25.61 -5.75
C ASP A 28 -8.86 26.78 -5.94
N LEU A 29 -8.54 27.65 -6.91
CA LEU A 29 -9.36 28.82 -7.23
C LEU A 29 -10.74 28.47 -7.79
N ARG A 30 -10.93 27.28 -8.38
CA ARG A 30 -12.23 26.80 -8.87
C ARG A 30 -13.17 26.53 -7.72
N LYS A 31 -12.69 25.86 -6.68
CA LYS A 31 -13.44 25.65 -5.45
C LYS A 31 -13.80 26.96 -4.75
N LEU A 32 -12.86 27.91 -4.75
CA LEU A 32 -13.15 29.25 -4.20
C LEU A 32 -14.28 29.94 -4.97
N ASN A 33 -14.25 29.89 -6.31
CA ASN A 33 -15.29 30.48 -7.14
C ASN A 33 -16.67 29.81 -6.94
N GLU A 34 -16.69 28.48 -6.82
CA GLU A 34 -17.92 27.75 -6.50
C GLU A 34 -18.50 28.17 -5.13
N LEU A 35 -17.65 28.35 -4.13
CA LEU A 35 -18.07 28.85 -2.81
C LEU A 35 -18.61 30.26 -2.86
N VAL A 36 -17.98 31.15 -3.60
CA VAL A 36 -18.47 32.53 -3.80
C VAL A 36 -19.84 32.52 -4.48
N ASN A 37 -20.00 31.69 -5.52
CA ASN A 37 -21.28 31.55 -6.20
C ASN A 37 -22.38 30.94 -5.31
N LEU A 38 -22.03 30.00 -4.46
CA LEU A 38 -22.97 29.43 -3.46
C LEU A 38 -23.32 30.46 -2.40
N ASN A 39 -22.37 31.24 -1.91
CA ASN A 39 -22.60 32.28 -0.91
C ASN A 39 -23.47 33.40 -1.47
N SER A 40 -23.31 33.77 -2.74
CA SER A 40 -24.15 34.79 -3.40
C SER A 40 -25.60 34.33 -3.56
N LYS A 41 -25.86 33.05 -3.75
CA LYS A 41 -27.18 32.47 -3.91
C LYS A 41 -27.87 32.19 -2.56
N TYR A 42 -27.11 31.85 -1.52
CA TYR A 42 -27.61 31.41 -0.23
C TYR A 42 -26.84 32.12 0.90
N MET A 43 -27.23 33.34 1.23
CA MET A 43 -26.53 34.26 2.14
C MET A 43 -26.18 33.72 3.55
N ASN A 44 -26.85 32.67 4.01
CA ASN A 44 -26.65 32.09 5.34
C ASN A 44 -25.96 30.72 5.35
N LEU A 45 -25.68 30.13 4.20
CA LEU A 45 -25.16 28.79 4.08
C LEU A 45 -23.72 28.65 4.70
N LEU A 46 -22.97 29.73 4.67
CA LEU A 46 -21.61 29.80 5.21
C LEU A 46 -21.55 30.13 6.72
N LYS A 47 -22.68 30.40 7.34
CA LYS A 47 -22.75 30.75 8.77
C LYS A 47 -23.20 29.59 9.66
N ASP A 48 -23.80 28.55 9.10
CA ASP A 48 -24.34 27.41 9.84
C ASP A 48 -23.37 26.24 10.02
N ASP A 49 -23.59 25.44 11.06
CA ASP A 49 -22.89 24.17 11.32
C ASP A 49 -23.00 23.14 10.16
N ILE A 50 -23.86 23.39 9.20
CA ILE A 50 -23.98 22.66 7.93
C ILE A 50 -22.65 22.67 7.17
N LEU A 51 -21.89 23.77 7.24
CA LEU A 51 -20.54 23.84 6.66
C LEU A 51 -19.58 22.80 7.21
N LYS A 52 -19.66 22.50 8.50
CA LYS A 52 -18.80 21.48 9.11
C LYS A 52 -19.03 20.09 8.53
N ASN A 53 -20.24 19.81 8.03
CA ASN A 53 -20.58 18.51 7.45
C ASN A 53 -20.35 18.47 5.93
N ILE A 54 -20.56 19.59 5.23
CA ILE A 54 -20.35 19.69 3.77
C ILE A 54 -18.88 19.90 3.44
N PHE A 55 -18.17 20.71 4.23
CA PHE A 55 -16.74 21.00 4.06
C PHE A 55 -15.82 20.19 4.97
N LYS A 56 -16.33 19.08 5.54
CA LYS A 56 -15.36 18.06 5.99
C LYS A 56 -14.44 17.84 4.81
N SER A 57 -13.23 18.37 4.95
CA SER A 57 -12.21 18.23 3.92
C SER A 57 -12.24 16.76 3.51
N LYS A 58 -12.57 16.46 2.25
CA LYS A 58 -11.98 15.25 1.67
C LYS A 58 -10.52 15.42 2.02
N MET A 59 -10.00 14.54 2.85
CA MET A 59 -8.59 14.58 3.22
C MET A 59 -7.84 14.35 1.91
N ASN A 60 -7.65 15.46 1.21
CA ASN A 60 -7.17 15.49 -0.14
C ASN A 60 -5.71 15.13 -0.08
N ASN A 61 -5.35 14.01 -0.67
CA ASN A 61 -3.99 13.58 -0.95
C ASN A 61 -3.10 13.30 0.29
N GLU A 62 -3.65 12.77 1.37
CA GLU A 62 -2.78 12.05 2.29
C GLU A 62 -2.17 10.89 1.52
N ASP A 63 -0.84 10.86 1.45
CA ASP A 63 -0.11 9.71 0.96
C ASP A 63 -0.46 8.47 1.82
N THR A 64 -0.45 7.30 1.21
CA THR A 64 -0.73 6.01 1.88
C THR A 64 0.09 5.81 3.16
N LYS A 65 1.30 6.37 3.20
CA LYS A 65 2.16 6.38 4.39
C LYS A 65 1.59 7.25 5.51
N GLN A 66 1.10 8.44 5.20
CA GLN A 66 0.48 9.35 6.17
C GLN A 66 -0.80 8.75 6.75
N ILE A 67 -1.65 8.15 5.89
CA ILE A 67 -2.85 7.41 6.33
C ILE A 67 -2.47 6.27 7.27
N THR A 68 -1.44 5.50 6.93
CA THR A 68 -0.96 4.39 7.77
C THR A 68 -0.48 4.88 9.13
N ARG A 69 0.32 5.95 9.17
CA ARG A 69 0.78 6.58 10.40
C ARG A 69 -0.39 7.05 11.27
N ARG A 70 -1.39 7.69 10.65
CA ARG A 70 -2.61 8.12 11.36
C ARG A 70 -3.35 6.94 11.96
N LEU A 71 -3.54 5.85 11.21
CA LEU A 71 -4.18 4.63 11.70
C LEU A 71 -3.42 3.96 12.86
N LEU A 72 -2.09 4.07 12.90
CA LEU A 72 -1.28 3.55 14.00
C LEU A 72 -1.39 4.41 15.26
N ASN A 73 -1.51 5.73 15.12
CA ASN A 73 -1.53 6.67 16.24
C ASN A 73 -2.93 7.00 16.75
N THR A 74 -3.97 6.91 15.90
CA THR A 74 -5.32 7.33 16.23
C THR A 74 -6.36 6.30 15.87
N LYS A 75 -7.40 6.19 16.72
CA LYS A 75 -8.57 5.38 16.43
C LYS A 75 -9.43 6.09 15.39
N VAL A 76 -9.69 5.41 14.29
CA VAL A 76 -10.60 5.87 13.24
C VAL A 76 -11.92 5.13 13.35
N TYR A 77 -13.02 5.86 13.31
CA TYR A 77 -14.34 5.25 13.37
C TYR A 77 -14.73 4.65 12.03
N ILE A 78 -15.50 3.55 12.08
CA ILE A 78 -15.89 2.79 10.88
C ILE A 78 -16.71 3.66 9.90
N ASN A 79 -17.53 4.57 10.39
CA ASN A 79 -18.31 5.50 9.56
C ASN A 79 -17.44 6.52 8.79
N GLU A 80 -16.17 6.67 9.15
CA GLU A 80 -15.22 7.57 8.49
C GLU A 80 -14.38 6.88 7.43
N HIS A 81 -14.55 5.58 7.20
CA HIS A 81 -13.70 4.78 6.32
C HIS A 81 -13.62 5.30 4.87
N LEU A 82 -14.76 5.73 4.31
CA LEU A 82 -14.82 6.27 2.94
C LEU A 82 -14.05 7.59 2.78
N HIS A 83 -13.95 8.37 3.85
CA HIS A 83 -13.20 9.63 3.86
C HIS A 83 -11.73 9.43 4.20
N THR A 84 -11.40 8.29 4.82
CA THR A 84 -10.06 8.00 5.29
C THR A 84 -9.19 7.36 4.22
N ILE A 85 -9.72 6.43 3.43
CA ILE A 85 -8.96 5.66 2.44
C ILE A 85 -9.74 5.62 1.13
N ASN A 86 -9.05 6.00 0.05
CA ASN A 86 -9.59 5.84 -1.30
C ASN A 86 -9.64 4.35 -1.67
N GLU A 87 -10.53 3.99 -2.56
CA GLU A 87 -10.72 2.60 -3.00
C GLU A 87 -9.43 1.99 -3.58
N THR A 88 -8.68 2.75 -4.36
CA THR A 88 -7.40 2.34 -4.95
C THR A 88 -6.32 2.04 -3.92
N ASP A 89 -6.36 2.70 -2.76
CA ASP A 89 -5.31 2.65 -1.75
C ASP A 89 -5.58 1.62 -0.65
N ARG A 90 -6.78 1.05 -0.60
CA ARG A 90 -7.22 0.09 0.44
C ARG A 90 -6.21 -1.05 0.65
N THR A 91 -5.74 -1.65 -0.44
CA THR A 91 -4.80 -2.77 -0.37
C THR A 91 -3.42 -2.33 0.11
N ILE A 92 -2.92 -1.21 -0.38
CA ILE A 92 -1.58 -0.70 -0.01
C ILE A 92 -1.58 -0.27 1.45
N VAL A 93 -2.58 0.50 1.90
CA VAL A 93 -2.68 0.95 3.29
C VAL A 93 -2.77 -0.24 4.26
N ARG A 94 -3.53 -1.28 3.92
CA ARG A 94 -3.60 -2.50 4.74
C ARG A 94 -2.24 -3.18 4.89
N LEU A 95 -1.51 -3.33 3.79
CA LEU A 95 -0.20 -3.96 3.80
C LEU A 95 0.82 -3.13 4.59
N LEU A 96 0.79 -1.81 4.43
CA LEU A 96 1.62 -0.89 5.21
C LEU A 96 1.26 -0.94 6.70
N TRP A 97 -0.02 -0.94 7.04
CA TRP A 97 -0.46 -1.05 8.43
C TRP A 97 0.03 -2.37 9.06
N HIS A 98 -0.14 -3.49 8.37
CA HIS A 98 0.32 -4.80 8.84
C HIS A 98 1.85 -4.86 9.01
N GLU A 99 2.62 -4.29 8.09
CA GLU A 99 4.08 -4.25 8.19
C GLU A 99 4.57 -3.42 9.39
N ASN A 100 3.90 -2.30 9.66
CA ASN A 100 4.36 -1.32 10.64
C ASN A 100 3.76 -1.49 12.04
N ILE A 101 2.63 -2.19 12.19
CA ILE A 101 2.05 -2.49 13.52
C ILE A 101 3.00 -3.33 14.37
N ILE A 102 3.84 -4.15 13.75
CA ILE A 102 4.82 -5.01 14.43
C ILE A 102 5.78 -4.15 15.26
N ASP A 103 6.21 -3.00 14.75
CA ASP A 103 7.11 -2.10 15.47
C ASP A 103 6.44 -1.47 16.70
N SER A 104 5.15 -1.16 16.60
CA SER A 104 4.37 -0.68 17.74
C SER A 104 4.17 -1.78 18.77
N LEU A 105 3.87 -3.00 18.33
CA LEU A 105 3.67 -4.14 19.21
C LEU A 105 4.96 -4.61 19.90
N SER A 106 6.11 -4.46 19.23
CA SER A 106 7.41 -4.84 19.82
C SER A 106 7.78 -4.02 21.07
N LYS A 107 7.19 -2.84 21.22
CA LYS A 107 7.36 -1.96 22.40
C LYS A 107 6.43 -2.34 23.55
N LEU A 108 5.50 -3.26 23.34
CA LEU A 108 4.49 -3.69 24.32
C LEU A 108 4.85 -5.06 24.92
N PRO A 109 4.33 -5.40 26.11
CA PRO A 109 4.57 -6.71 26.73
C PRO A 109 4.12 -7.87 25.82
N PRO A 110 4.95 -8.89 25.57
CA PRO A 110 4.66 -9.98 24.64
C PRO A 110 3.35 -10.75 24.96
N HIS A 111 3.02 -10.90 26.22
CA HIS A 111 1.81 -11.60 26.66
C HIS A 111 0.51 -10.90 26.26
N ARG A 112 0.55 -9.59 25.96
CA ARG A 112 -0.58 -8.81 25.42
C ARG A 112 -0.46 -8.65 23.89
N ALA A 113 0.75 -8.35 23.41
CA ALA A 113 1.02 -8.08 22.00
C ALA A 113 0.75 -9.31 21.10
N LEU A 114 1.19 -10.52 21.51
CA LEU A 114 1.04 -11.72 20.70
C LEU A 114 -0.41 -12.18 20.50
N PRO A 115 -1.27 -12.24 21.54
CA PRO A 115 -2.68 -12.59 21.35
C PRO A 115 -3.42 -11.56 20.46
N PHE A 116 -3.13 -10.28 20.62
CA PHE A 116 -3.68 -9.24 19.76
C PHE A 116 -3.24 -9.45 18.32
N TYR A 117 -1.93 -9.62 18.07
CA TYR A 117 -1.40 -9.82 16.73
C TYR A 117 -2.00 -11.05 16.04
N HIS A 118 -2.15 -12.16 16.78
CA HIS A 118 -2.82 -13.35 16.27
C HIS A 118 -4.27 -13.06 15.84
N LYS A 119 -5.04 -12.35 16.67
CA LYS A 119 -6.41 -11.94 16.35
C LYS A 119 -6.47 -11.02 15.12
N ALA A 120 -5.56 -10.05 15.05
CA ALA A 120 -5.47 -9.14 13.89
C ALA A 120 -5.12 -9.91 12.59
N LEU A 121 -4.22 -10.90 12.70
CA LEU A 121 -3.83 -11.75 11.56
C LEU A 121 -5.00 -12.61 11.07
N LEU A 122 -5.80 -13.18 11.97
CA LEU A 122 -7.01 -13.93 11.60
C LEU A 122 -8.00 -13.06 10.83
N ASN A 123 -8.22 -11.81 11.27
CA ASN A 123 -9.06 -10.86 10.53
C ASN A 123 -8.51 -10.57 9.14
N ILE A 124 -7.18 -10.42 9.01
CA ILE A 124 -6.52 -10.19 7.71
C ILE A 124 -6.70 -11.41 6.81
N CYS A 125 -6.45 -12.62 7.31
CA CYS A 125 -6.61 -13.86 6.53
C CYS A 125 -8.05 -14.05 6.05
N PHE A 126 -9.03 -13.76 6.91
CA PHE A 126 -10.45 -13.86 6.54
C PHE A 126 -10.82 -12.81 5.48
N ALA A 127 -10.35 -11.59 5.62
CA ALA A 127 -10.58 -10.54 4.64
C ALA A 127 -9.89 -10.83 3.30
N ASP A 128 -8.70 -11.42 3.29
CA ASP A 128 -8.02 -11.87 2.06
C ASP A 128 -8.79 -13.03 1.38
N PHE A 129 -9.46 -13.88 2.15
CA PHE A 129 -10.39 -14.87 1.60
C PHE A 129 -11.58 -14.19 0.91
N ILE A 130 -12.15 -13.14 1.51
CA ILE A 130 -13.23 -12.33 0.90
C ILE A 130 -12.72 -11.65 -0.38
N ASP A 131 -11.53 -11.06 -0.36
CA ASP A 131 -10.92 -10.46 -1.58
C ASP A 131 -10.81 -11.49 -2.71
N ARG A 132 -10.38 -12.70 -2.41
CA ARG A 132 -10.31 -13.77 -3.41
C ARG A 132 -11.67 -14.07 -4.04
N ILE A 133 -12.74 -14.15 -3.21
CA ILE A 133 -14.10 -14.34 -3.72
C ILE A 133 -14.53 -13.13 -4.56
N THR A 134 -14.22 -11.91 -4.11
CA THR A 134 -14.50 -10.67 -4.81
C THR A 134 -13.98 -10.71 -6.25
N PHE A 135 -12.70 -11.05 -6.41
CA PHE A 135 -12.07 -11.14 -7.74
C PHE A 135 -12.58 -12.32 -8.55
N GLN A 136 -12.73 -13.50 -7.95
CA GLN A 136 -13.18 -14.71 -8.67
C GLN A 136 -14.63 -14.61 -9.15
N LYS A 137 -15.49 -13.97 -8.37
CA LYS A 137 -16.93 -13.85 -8.65
C LYS A 137 -17.33 -12.46 -9.15
N GLN A 138 -16.39 -11.50 -9.20
CA GLN A 138 -16.60 -10.10 -9.60
C GLN A 138 -17.68 -9.39 -8.77
N ILE A 139 -17.77 -9.72 -7.46
CA ILE A 139 -18.71 -9.11 -6.51
C ILE A 139 -18.01 -7.94 -5.81
N TRP A 140 -17.90 -6.80 -6.47
CA TRP A 140 -17.09 -5.66 -6.04
C TRP A 140 -17.53 -5.02 -4.72
N GLN A 141 -18.80 -5.19 -4.29
CA GLN A 141 -19.29 -4.74 -2.98
C GLN A 141 -18.49 -5.34 -1.81
N PHE A 142 -17.91 -6.52 -1.99
CA PHE A 142 -17.10 -7.16 -0.95
C PHE A 142 -15.74 -6.50 -0.73
N ASN A 143 -15.26 -5.68 -1.67
CA ASN A 143 -14.00 -4.96 -1.52
C ASN A 143 -14.05 -3.98 -0.33
N GLU A 144 -15.17 -3.26 -0.16
CA GLU A 144 -15.38 -2.40 0.98
C GLU A 144 -15.44 -3.17 2.29
N MET A 145 -16.22 -4.25 2.34
CA MET A 145 -16.32 -5.13 3.51
C MET A 145 -14.96 -5.71 3.91
N SER A 146 -14.17 -6.17 2.96
CA SER A 146 -12.82 -6.65 3.18
C SER A 146 -11.94 -5.55 3.81
N SER A 147 -11.99 -4.32 3.29
CA SER A 147 -11.25 -3.19 3.85
C SER A 147 -11.66 -2.85 5.28
N LEU A 148 -12.96 -2.89 5.57
CA LEU A 148 -13.48 -2.67 6.93
C LEU A 148 -12.93 -3.71 7.90
N LEU A 149 -12.89 -4.99 7.52
CA LEU A 149 -12.41 -6.08 8.37
C LEU A 149 -10.89 -6.00 8.61
N LYS A 150 -10.11 -5.89 7.56
CA LYS A 150 -8.64 -5.99 7.65
C LYS A 150 -7.95 -4.72 8.14
N THR A 151 -8.56 -3.55 7.95
CA THR A 151 -7.95 -2.26 8.31
C THR A 151 -8.66 -1.63 9.50
N PHE A 152 -9.93 -1.27 9.34
CA PHE A 152 -10.64 -0.47 10.35
C PHE A 152 -11.02 -1.25 11.61
N ASN A 153 -11.42 -2.51 11.46
CA ASN A 153 -11.68 -3.36 12.62
C ASN A 153 -10.38 -3.64 13.40
N ASN A 154 -9.27 -3.89 12.71
CA ASN A 154 -7.98 -4.07 13.38
C ASN A 154 -7.47 -2.78 14.03
N ASN A 155 -7.64 -1.62 13.39
CA ASN A 155 -7.38 -0.32 14.02
C ASN A 155 -8.21 -0.13 15.29
N LYS A 156 -9.52 -0.38 15.22
CA LYS A 156 -10.40 -0.31 16.40
C LYS A 156 -9.93 -1.23 17.51
N LEU A 157 -9.68 -2.50 17.20
CA LEU A 157 -9.22 -3.49 18.19
C LEU A 157 -7.90 -3.09 18.83
N TYR A 158 -6.95 -2.58 18.04
CA TYR A 158 -5.66 -2.09 18.53
C TYR A 158 -5.82 -0.95 19.54
N HIS A 159 -6.59 0.07 19.17
CA HIS A 159 -6.81 1.23 20.04
C HIS A 159 -7.71 0.92 21.24
N ASP A 160 -8.60 -0.06 21.14
CA ASP A 160 -9.43 -0.50 22.29
C ASP A 160 -8.63 -1.34 23.28
N GLU A 161 -7.72 -2.21 22.82
CA GLU A 161 -6.90 -3.08 23.64
C GLU A 161 -5.79 -2.32 24.39
N PHE A 162 -5.16 -1.33 23.73
CA PHE A 162 -3.95 -0.67 24.22
C PHE A 162 -4.14 0.81 24.60
N LYS A 163 -5.36 1.26 24.84
CA LYS A 163 -5.74 2.68 25.08
C LYS A 163 -4.73 3.55 25.81
N GLU A 164 -4.12 3.01 26.89
CA GLU A 164 -3.22 3.75 27.77
C GLU A 164 -1.73 3.52 27.46
N SER A 165 -1.43 2.58 26.56
CA SER A 165 -0.07 2.08 26.33
C SER A 165 0.35 2.16 24.87
N ILE A 166 -0.41 2.88 24.02
CA ILE A 166 -0.08 2.99 22.60
C ILE A 166 1.20 3.82 22.44
N PRO A 167 2.30 3.23 21.94
CA PRO A 167 3.50 3.99 21.67
C PRO A 167 3.22 4.97 20.53
N ASN A 168 3.68 6.22 20.67
CA ASN A 168 3.64 7.14 19.54
C ASN A 168 4.50 6.56 18.41
N TYR A 169 3.87 6.33 17.27
CA TYR A 169 4.52 5.85 16.07
C TYR A 169 4.95 7.06 15.24
N ASP A 170 6.19 7.43 15.36
CA ASP A 170 6.80 8.53 14.60
C ASP A 170 8.11 8.07 13.93
N PRO A 171 8.07 7.05 13.05
CA PRO A 171 9.23 6.77 12.22
C PRO A 171 9.36 7.88 11.17
N GLU A 172 10.56 8.28 10.87
CA GLU A 172 10.85 9.22 9.78
C GLU A 172 10.25 8.72 8.46
N GLU A 173 10.18 7.38 8.28
CA GLU A 173 9.50 6.74 7.16
C GLU A 173 8.70 5.50 7.60
N VAL A 174 7.42 5.44 7.22
CA VAL A 174 6.65 4.20 7.26
C VAL A 174 7.31 3.19 6.32
N ARG A 175 7.68 2.01 6.86
CA ARG A 175 8.32 0.96 6.05
C ARG A 175 7.36 0.41 5.02
N PHE A 176 7.84 0.35 3.77
CA PHE A 176 7.07 -0.25 2.70
C PHE A 176 7.14 -1.78 2.78
N THR A 177 6.04 -2.45 2.50
CA THR A 177 5.99 -3.91 2.55
C THR A 177 6.85 -4.55 1.45
N LYS A 178 7.65 -5.52 1.84
CA LYS A 178 8.44 -6.33 0.89
C LYS A 178 7.59 -7.39 0.18
N VAL A 179 6.38 -7.66 0.67
CA VAL A 179 5.50 -8.71 0.12
C VAL A 179 5.19 -8.43 -1.35
N LEU A 180 4.75 -7.20 -1.68
CA LEU A 180 4.41 -6.84 -3.06
C LEU A 180 5.62 -6.94 -4.00
N THR A 181 6.78 -6.43 -3.57
CA THR A 181 8.00 -6.47 -4.39
C THR A 181 8.52 -7.90 -4.57
N LYS A 182 8.48 -8.71 -3.51
CA LYS A 182 8.93 -10.11 -3.57
C LYS A 182 8.05 -10.94 -4.50
N TYR A 183 6.74 -10.91 -4.33
CA TYR A 183 5.82 -11.70 -5.18
C TYR A 183 5.82 -11.21 -6.63
N SER A 184 5.85 -9.92 -6.87
CA SER A 184 5.97 -9.38 -8.23
C SER A 184 7.28 -9.83 -8.89
N THR A 185 8.39 -9.84 -8.17
CA THR A 185 9.68 -10.31 -8.68
C THR A 185 9.64 -11.80 -8.97
N GLU A 186 9.09 -12.61 -8.07
CA GLU A 186 8.96 -14.06 -8.26
C GLU A 186 8.05 -14.39 -9.45
N TYR A 187 6.91 -13.72 -9.57
CA TYR A 187 6.00 -13.88 -10.69
C TYR A 187 6.66 -13.53 -12.03
N ASN A 188 7.30 -12.36 -12.11
CA ASN A 188 7.99 -11.92 -13.31
C ASN A 188 9.17 -12.84 -13.69
N ASN A 189 9.85 -13.40 -12.70
CA ASN A 189 10.91 -14.39 -12.96
C ASN A 189 10.31 -15.71 -13.45
N ASN A 190 9.19 -16.16 -12.90
CA ASN A 190 8.53 -17.39 -13.37
C ASN A 190 8.06 -17.25 -14.82
N ILE A 191 7.42 -16.13 -15.18
CA ILE A 191 7.01 -15.86 -16.58
C ILE A 191 8.24 -15.82 -17.48
N PHE A 192 9.29 -15.16 -17.07
CA PHE A 192 10.53 -15.08 -17.83
C PHE A 192 11.13 -16.48 -18.08
N ILE A 193 11.25 -17.33 -17.05
CA ILE A 193 11.76 -18.69 -17.19
C ILE A 193 10.84 -19.53 -18.10
N GLN A 194 9.53 -19.40 -17.95
CA GLN A 194 8.57 -20.10 -18.85
C GLN A 194 8.76 -19.69 -20.32
N LYS A 195 8.98 -18.41 -20.60
CA LYS A 195 9.29 -17.92 -21.94
C LYS A 195 10.56 -18.58 -22.49
N ILE A 196 11.63 -18.63 -21.70
CA ILE A 196 12.88 -19.29 -22.11
C ILE A 196 12.68 -20.81 -22.35
N CYS A 197 11.94 -21.47 -21.46
CA CYS A 197 11.58 -22.89 -21.65
C CYS A 197 10.83 -23.12 -22.98
N GLN A 198 9.91 -22.24 -23.34
CA GLN A 198 9.17 -22.32 -24.60
C GLN A 198 10.06 -22.11 -25.81
N ILE A 199 10.95 -21.12 -25.77
CA ILE A 199 11.87 -20.81 -26.87
C ILE A 199 12.83 -21.99 -27.11
N LEU A 200 13.35 -22.59 -26.04
CA LEU A 200 14.34 -23.67 -26.14
C LEU A 200 13.69 -25.06 -26.26
N GLY A 201 12.37 -25.19 -26.05
CA GLY A 201 11.69 -26.48 -26.03
C GLY A 201 12.13 -27.40 -24.88
N LEU A 202 12.60 -26.83 -23.78
CA LEU A 202 13.14 -27.53 -22.61
C LEU A 202 12.29 -27.29 -21.38
N ASP A 203 12.33 -28.22 -20.42
CA ASP A 203 11.73 -27.96 -19.11
C ASP A 203 12.62 -27.05 -18.25
N LYS A 204 12.08 -26.58 -17.13
CA LYS A 204 12.76 -25.64 -16.24
C LYS A 204 14.09 -26.19 -15.68
N LYS A 205 14.15 -27.50 -15.39
CA LYS A 205 15.35 -28.14 -14.83
C LYS A 205 16.43 -28.27 -15.89
N ASP A 206 16.01 -28.67 -17.09
CA ASP A 206 16.90 -28.83 -18.23
C ASP A 206 17.49 -27.48 -18.66
N VAL A 207 16.69 -26.42 -18.68
CA VAL A 207 17.18 -25.05 -18.93
C VAL A 207 18.27 -24.68 -17.92
N PHE A 208 18.04 -24.87 -16.64
CA PHE A 208 19.06 -24.52 -15.64
C PHE A 208 20.32 -25.38 -15.75
N SER A 209 20.16 -26.68 -15.95
CA SER A 209 21.29 -27.58 -16.16
C SER A 209 22.08 -27.21 -17.41
N HIS A 210 21.41 -26.87 -18.50
CA HIS A 210 22.03 -26.42 -19.74
C HIS A 210 22.84 -25.15 -19.55
N PHE A 211 22.28 -24.12 -18.91
CA PHE A 211 23.01 -22.88 -18.64
C PHE A 211 24.17 -23.04 -17.66
N LEU A 212 24.09 -23.96 -16.70
CA LEU A 212 25.19 -24.28 -15.82
C LEU A 212 26.36 -24.94 -16.61
N ILE A 213 26.06 -25.92 -17.47
CA ILE A 213 27.05 -26.58 -18.32
C ILE A 213 27.71 -25.60 -19.29
N LEU A 214 26.92 -24.69 -19.87
CA LEU A 214 27.47 -23.68 -20.77
C LEU A 214 28.44 -22.75 -20.04
N ARG A 215 28.11 -22.32 -18.82
CA ARG A 215 28.98 -21.46 -18.01
C ARG A 215 30.32 -22.11 -17.65
N GLU A 216 30.34 -23.44 -17.54
CA GLU A 216 31.58 -24.20 -17.26
C GLU A 216 32.45 -24.41 -18.51
N LYS A 217 31.83 -24.47 -19.70
CA LYS A 217 32.53 -24.90 -20.94
C LYS A 217 32.86 -23.75 -21.87
N HIS A 218 32.18 -22.62 -21.77
CA HIS A 218 32.27 -21.54 -22.73
C HIS A 218 32.44 -20.19 -22.06
N ASP A 219 33.07 -19.27 -22.75
CA ASP A 219 33.16 -17.88 -22.35
C ASP A 219 31.82 -17.14 -22.58
N LYS A 220 31.65 -16.00 -21.93
CA LYS A 220 30.38 -15.26 -22.01
C LYS A 220 30.02 -14.82 -23.43
N GLU A 221 31.03 -14.39 -24.20
CA GLU A 221 30.85 -13.95 -25.57
C GLU A 221 30.37 -15.09 -26.46
N GLU A 222 30.95 -16.27 -26.34
CA GLU A 222 30.52 -17.48 -27.05
C GLU A 222 29.08 -17.87 -26.71
N ILE A 223 28.73 -17.79 -25.44
CA ILE A 223 27.36 -18.08 -25.00
C ILE A 223 26.37 -17.09 -25.64
N TYR A 224 26.72 -15.80 -25.72
CA TYR A 224 25.84 -14.80 -26.35
C TYR A 224 25.64 -15.09 -27.83
N GLU A 225 26.70 -15.47 -28.55
CA GLU A 225 26.61 -15.82 -29.97
C GLU A 225 25.75 -17.08 -30.21
N MET A 226 25.86 -18.11 -29.35
CA MET A 226 25.06 -19.32 -29.43
C MET A 226 23.56 -19.06 -29.35
N PHE A 227 23.15 -18.06 -28.57
CA PHE A 227 21.75 -17.75 -28.35
C PHE A 227 21.16 -16.67 -29.25
N ASP A 228 21.97 -16.00 -30.04
CA ASP A 228 21.53 -14.92 -30.93
C ASP A 228 20.44 -15.41 -31.92
N GLN A 229 20.58 -16.64 -32.43
CA GLN A 229 19.58 -17.26 -33.32
C GLN A 229 18.24 -17.60 -32.66
N TYR A 230 18.15 -17.61 -31.32
CA TYR A 230 16.95 -17.96 -30.54
C TYR A 230 16.20 -16.74 -30.02
N GLU A 231 16.54 -15.54 -30.46
CA GLU A 231 15.96 -14.28 -29.94
C GLU A 231 16.15 -14.09 -28.41
N ILE A 232 17.16 -14.75 -27.83
CA ILE A 232 17.52 -14.60 -26.42
C ILE A 232 18.62 -13.55 -26.32
N GLN A 233 18.32 -12.41 -25.72
CA GLN A 233 19.26 -11.31 -25.61
C GLN A 233 20.30 -11.52 -24.50
N LYS A 234 21.43 -10.82 -24.59
CA LYS A 234 22.49 -10.82 -23.56
C LYS A 234 21.95 -10.59 -22.15
N LEU A 235 21.01 -9.63 -22.01
CA LEU A 235 20.37 -9.33 -20.73
C LEU A 235 19.53 -10.49 -20.18
N ASP A 236 18.93 -11.30 -21.04
CA ASP A 236 18.17 -12.48 -20.66
C ASP A 236 19.10 -13.56 -20.11
N ILE A 237 20.24 -13.79 -20.76
CA ILE A 237 21.28 -14.74 -20.32
C ILE A 237 21.84 -14.32 -18.95
N GLU A 238 22.18 -13.05 -18.78
CA GLU A 238 22.62 -12.53 -17.49
C GLU A 238 21.54 -12.63 -16.40
N ARG A 239 20.27 -12.49 -16.77
CA ARG A 239 19.16 -12.64 -15.84
C ARG A 239 18.99 -14.08 -15.39
N ILE A 240 19.18 -15.08 -16.29
CA ILE A 240 19.15 -16.49 -15.94
C ILE A 240 20.28 -16.80 -14.96
N TYR A 241 21.52 -16.37 -15.23
CA TYR A 241 22.64 -16.60 -14.33
C TYR A 241 22.43 -15.98 -12.95
N ARG A 242 21.96 -14.74 -12.87
CA ARG A 242 21.59 -14.12 -11.58
C ARG A 242 20.50 -14.90 -10.84
N TYR A 243 19.56 -15.49 -11.57
CA TYR A 243 18.52 -16.33 -10.98
C TYR A 243 19.09 -17.64 -10.43
N ILE A 244 19.97 -18.30 -11.17
CA ILE A 244 20.65 -19.52 -10.75
C ILE A 244 21.52 -19.27 -9.51
N ASP A 245 22.35 -18.22 -9.54
CA ASP A 245 23.26 -17.87 -8.45
C ASP A 245 22.51 -17.61 -7.14
N LYS A 246 21.39 -16.92 -7.21
CA LYS A 246 20.54 -16.69 -6.03
C LYS A 246 20.03 -17.98 -5.39
N TYR A 247 19.77 -19.02 -6.16
CA TYR A 247 19.31 -20.31 -5.63
C TYR A 247 20.47 -21.17 -5.11
N THR A 248 21.63 -21.11 -5.73
CA THR A 248 22.85 -21.78 -5.25
C THR A 248 23.34 -21.19 -3.93
N ASP A 249 23.38 -19.87 -3.80
CA ASP A 249 23.76 -19.19 -2.55
C ASP A 249 22.78 -19.48 -1.39
N ILE A 250 21.48 -19.57 -1.67
CA ILE A 250 20.48 -19.92 -0.64
C ILE A 250 20.67 -21.36 -0.15
N ASN A 251 21.04 -22.28 -1.03
CA ASN A 251 21.27 -23.67 -0.67
C ASN A 251 22.60 -23.84 0.10
N ALA A 252 23.65 -23.15 -0.31
CA ALA A 252 24.93 -23.14 0.41
C ALA A 252 24.79 -22.60 1.84
N ASN A 253 24.02 -21.53 2.04
CA ASN A 253 23.73 -20.96 3.36
C ASN A 253 22.83 -21.84 4.24
N LYS A 254 22.01 -22.71 3.66
CA LYS A 254 21.22 -23.70 4.45
C LYS A 254 22.03 -24.89 4.91
N GLU A 255 23.01 -25.33 4.12
CA GLU A 255 23.92 -26.43 4.49
C GLU A 255 24.95 -26.02 5.55
N LEU A 256 25.30 -24.72 5.64
CA LEU A 256 26.17 -24.17 6.68
C LEU A 256 25.49 -23.93 8.04
N ASN A 257 24.16 -23.95 8.09
CA ASN A 257 23.35 -23.70 9.30
C ASN A 257 22.62 -24.96 9.83
N ASN A 258 22.86 -26.13 9.28
CA ASN A 258 22.47 -27.46 9.77
C ASN A 258 23.69 -28.23 10.25
#